data_f2f304ed7ff4acf9fc92e84b038658f8
#
_entry.id   f2f304ed7ff4acf9fc92e84b038658f8
#
_cell.length_a   1.000
_cell.length_b   1.000
_cell.length_c   1.000
_cell.angle_alpha   90.00
_cell.angle_beta   90.00
_cell.angle_gamma   90.00
#
_symmetry.space_group_name_H-M   'P 1'
#
loop_
_entity.id
_entity.type
_entity.pdbx_description
1 polymer ?
#
loop_
_entity_poly.entity_id
_entity_poly.type
_entity_poly.pdbx_seq_one_letter_code
_entity_poly.pdbx_strand_id
1 'polypeptide(L)'
;MNPHSSFTEAEREAVYRVIAERRDVRRGFLGTPLPDDLIGRLLAAAHSAPSVGLMQPTRFVVVRDSGIRKAVHDIFETANRQAAESYKGEQAERYYGLKLEGILEAPQNL
;
A
#
# COMPACT_ATOMS: atom_id res chain seq x y z
N MET A 1 8.78 -4.38 -26.65
CA MET A 1 7.37 -4.85 -26.70
C MET A 1 6.68 -4.22 -27.91
N ASN A 2 6.03 -5.02 -28.72
CA ASN A 2 5.27 -4.50 -29.84
C ASN A 2 3.95 -3.89 -29.28
N PRO A 3 3.68 -2.59 -29.46
CA PRO A 3 2.49 -1.94 -28.89
C PRO A 3 1.18 -2.46 -29.49
N HIS A 4 1.25 -3.28 -30.52
CA HIS A 4 0.06 -3.87 -31.19
C HIS A 4 -0.08 -5.37 -30.95
N SER A 5 0.73 -5.99 -30.09
CA SER A 5 0.55 -7.39 -29.72
C SER A 5 -0.67 -7.54 -28.81
N SER A 6 -1.60 -8.40 -29.18
CA SER A 6 -2.72 -8.74 -28.31
C SER A 6 -2.25 -9.60 -27.14
N PHE A 7 -2.87 -9.42 -25.99
CA PHE A 7 -2.62 -10.26 -24.83
C PHE A 7 -3.06 -11.71 -25.09
N THR A 8 -2.26 -12.64 -24.65
CA THR A 8 -2.61 -14.05 -24.66
C THR A 8 -3.75 -14.35 -23.67
N GLU A 9 -4.39 -15.50 -23.83
CA GLU A 9 -5.42 -15.96 -22.89
C GLU A 9 -4.87 -16.02 -21.45
N ALA A 10 -3.70 -16.61 -21.27
CA ALA A 10 -3.08 -16.74 -19.96
C ALA A 10 -2.79 -15.37 -19.28
N GLU A 11 -2.39 -14.37 -20.06
CA GLU A 11 -2.18 -13.02 -19.54
C GLU A 11 -3.49 -12.36 -19.11
N ARG A 12 -4.56 -12.53 -19.87
CA ARG A 12 -5.90 -12.02 -19.51
C ARG A 12 -6.41 -12.69 -18.23
N GLU A 13 -6.33 -14.01 -18.15
CA GLU A 13 -6.74 -14.77 -16.96
C GLU A 13 -5.95 -14.37 -15.73
N ALA A 14 -4.64 -14.13 -15.85
CA ALA A 14 -3.81 -13.67 -14.74
C ALA A 14 -4.30 -12.33 -14.17
N VAL A 15 -4.71 -11.39 -15.02
CA VAL A 15 -5.25 -10.09 -14.59
C VAL A 15 -6.56 -10.27 -13.84
N TYR A 16 -7.50 -11.04 -14.38
CA TYR A 16 -8.79 -11.31 -13.71
C TYR A 16 -8.59 -12.02 -12.37
N ARG A 17 -7.67 -12.97 -12.31
CA ARG A 17 -7.34 -13.67 -11.08
C ARG A 17 -6.80 -12.72 -10.00
N VAL A 18 -5.89 -11.83 -10.34
CA VAL A 18 -5.36 -10.82 -9.41
C VAL A 18 -6.49 -9.94 -8.87
N ILE A 19 -7.39 -9.47 -9.73
CA ILE A 19 -8.54 -8.66 -9.33
C ILE A 19 -9.45 -9.42 -8.36
N ALA A 20 -9.73 -10.69 -8.66
CA ALA A 20 -10.64 -11.51 -7.86
C ALA A 20 -10.05 -11.97 -6.51
N GLU A 21 -8.77 -12.30 -6.50
CA GLU A 21 -8.10 -12.93 -5.34
C GLU A 21 -7.41 -11.93 -4.40
N ARG A 22 -7.19 -10.67 -4.83
CA ARG A 22 -6.52 -9.68 -3.98
C ARG A 22 -7.24 -9.52 -2.63
N ARG A 23 -6.46 -9.23 -1.61
CA ARG A 23 -6.96 -8.90 -0.27
C ARG A 23 -6.37 -7.55 0.16
N ASP A 24 -7.09 -6.89 1.03
CA ASP A 24 -6.60 -5.73 1.77
C ASP A 24 -5.86 -6.22 3.02
N VAL A 25 -4.54 -6.20 2.96
CA VAL A 25 -3.68 -6.72 4.04
C VAL A 25 -3.17 -5.56 4.88
N ARG A 26 -3.46 -5.57 6.17
CA ARG A 26 -3.10 -4.50 7.12
C ARG A 26 -2.15 -4.96 8.21
N ARG A 27 -1.96 -6.25 8.37
CA ARG A 27 -1.12 -6.87 9.40
C ARG A 27 -0.60 -8.23 8.91
N GLY A 28 0.34 -8.80 9.66
CA GLY A 28 0.91 -10.10 9.34
C GLY A 28 1.97 -10.04 8.24
N PHE A 29 2.61 -8.88 8.05
CA PHE A 29 3.70 -8.75 7.09
C PHE A 29 4.97 -9.42 7.60
N LEU A 30 5.72 -10.00 6.69
CA LEU A 30 7.07 -10.50 6.97
C LEU A 30 8.03 -9.32 7.11
N GLY A 31 8.99 -9.44 8.02
CA GLY A 31 10.04 -8.43 8.21
C GLY A 31 11.22 -8.57 7.25
N THR A 32 11.15 -9.50 6.29
CA THR A 32 12.22 -9.74 5.33
C THR A 32 12.38 -8.54 4.39
N PRO A 33 13.58 -7.92 4.31
CA PRO A 33 13.81 -6.81 3.40
C PRO A 33 13.56 -7.20 1.94
N LEU A 34 13.00 -6.25 1.17
CA LEU A 34 12.82 -6.44 -0.26
C LEU A 34 14.07 -5.99 -1.03
N PRO A 35 14.49 -6.72 -2.05
CA PRO A 35 15.59 -6.31 -2.93
C PRO A 35 15.29 -4.99 -3.64
N ASP A 36 16.33 -4.19 -3.88
CA ASP A 36 16.18 -2.87 -4.52
C ASP A 36 15.61 -2.95 -5.94
N ASP A 37 15.96 -3.99 -6.69
CA ASP A 37 15.41 -4.22 -8.04
C ASP A 37 13.90 -4.50 -8.01
N LEU A 38 13.41 -5.21 -7.00
CA LEU A 38 11.98 -5.44 -6.81
C LEU A 38 11.26 -4.12 -6.47
N ILE A 39 11.84 -3.31 -5.57
CA ILE A 39 11.31 -1.98 -5.26
C ILE A 39 11.24 -1.12 -6.52
N GLY A 40 12.30 -1.11 -7.33
CA GLY A 40 12.33 -0.38 -8.60
C GLY A 40 11.21 -0.82 -9.55
N ARG A 41 10.93 -2.11 -9.65
CA ARG A 41 9.83 -2.65 -10.47
C ARG A 41 8.45 -2.23 -9.94
N LEU A 42 8.25 -2.25 -8.63
CA LEU A 42 6.99 -1.80 -8.00
C LEU A 42 6.75 -0.31 -8.24
N LEU A 43 7.79 0.52 -8.07
CA LEU A 43 7.71 1.95 -8.33
C LEU A 43 7.43 2.26 -9.80
N ALA A 44 8.05 1.54 -10.72
CA ALA A 44 7.79 1.68 -12.16
C ALA A 44 6.33 1.32 -12.50
N ALA A 45 5.80 0.25 -11.91
CA ALA A 45 4.40 -0.13 -12.08
C ALA A 45 3.45 0.96 -11.56
N ALA A 46 3.72 1.50 -10.37
CA ALA A 46 2.91 2.58 -9.79
C ALA A 46 3.01 3.87 -10.63
N HIS A 47 4.18 4.20 -11.15
CA HIS A 47 4.41 5.38 -11.99
C HIS A 47 3.71 5.27 -13.36
N SER A 48 3.36 4.06 -13.78
CA SER A 48 2.60 3.83 -15.02
C SER A 48 1.13 4.22 -14.92
N ALA A 49 0.64 4.59 -13.75
CA ALA A 49 -0.72 5.09 -13.58
C ALA A 49 -0.93 6.38 -14.39
N PRO A 50 -2.14 6.59 -14.94
CA PRO A 50 -2.44 7.78 -15.71
C PRO A 50 -2.39 9.05 -14.86
N SER A 51 -2.07 10.16 -15.49
CA SER A 51 -2.14 11.49 -14.87
C SER A 51 -2.71 12.51 -15.84
N VAL A 52 -3.31 13.57 -15.30
CA VAL A 52 -3.90 14.63 -16.12
C VAL A 52 -2.82 15.28 -17.01
N GLY A 53 -3.06 15.33 -18.31
CA GLY A 53 -2.13 15.92 -19.26
C GLY A 53 -0.74 15.28 -19.30
N LEU A 54 -0.62 14.03 -18.81
CA LEU A 54 0.65 13.32 -18.68
C LEU A 54 1.68 14.11 -17.83
N MET A 55 1.22 14.87 -16.86
CA MET A 55 2.08 15.67 -15.98
C MET A 55 2.98 14.83 -15.07
N GLN A 56 2.55 13.64 -14.74
CA GLN A 56 3.24 12.68 -13.86
C GLN A 56 3.75 13.33 -12.55
N PRO A 57 2.87 13.99 -11.76
CA PRO A 57 3.29 14.75 -10.59
C PRO A 57 3.59 13.89 -9.37
N THR A 58 3.23 12.60 -9.43
CA THR A 58 3.39 11.68 -8.30
C THR A 58 4.85 11.46 -7.96
N ARG A 59 5.17 11.57 -6.69
CA ARG A 59 6.48 11.26 -6.13
C ARG A 59 6.35 10.14 -5.12
N PHE A 60 7.38 9.32 -4.99
CA PHE A 60 7.42 8.22 -4.04
C PHE A 60 8.51 8.46 -3.02
N VAL A 61 8.20 8.22 -1.76
CA VAL A 61 9.16 8.24 -0.66
C VAL A 61 9.25 6.82 -0.11
N VAL A 62 10.43 6.21 -0.21
CA VAL A 62 10.67 4.88 0.35
C VAL A 62 11.18 5.04 1.78
N VAL A 63 10.41 4.58 2.74
CA VAL A 63 10.74 4.67 4.17
C VAL A 63 11.19 3.31 4.68
N ARG A 64 12.48 3.17 4.95
CA ARG A 64 13.11 1.95 5.49
C ARG A 64 13.46 2.07 6.96
N ASP A 65 13.78 3.27 7.42
CA ASP A 65 14.15 3.52 8.81
C ASP A 65 13.03 3.16 9.77
N SER A 66 13.33 2.31 10.75
CA SER A 66 12.33 1.83 11.71
C SER A 66 11.84 2.93 12.66
N GLY A 67 12.70 3.91 12.98
CA GLY A 67 12.33 5.06 13.80
C GLY A 67 11.34 5.96 13.09
N ILE A 68 11.52 6.21 11.80
CA ILE A 68 10.58 6.99 10.98
C ILE A 68 9.26 6.25 10.84
N ARG A 69 9.28 4.94 10.58
CA ARG A 69 8.06 4.12 10.51
C ARG A 69 7.29 4.14 11.82
N LYS A 70 8.00 4.05 12.95
CA LYS A 70 7.39 4.17 14.27
C LYS A 70 6.76 5.54 14.48
N ALA A 71 7.42 6.62 14.08
CA ALA A 71 6.88 7.98 14.19
C ALA A 71 5.59 8.14 13.38
N VAL A 72 5.54 7.59 12.16
CA VAL A 72 4.33 7.57 11.32
C VAL A 72 3.20 6.79 12.00
N HIS A 73 3.51 5.63 12.55
CA HIS A 73 2.54 4.81 13.28
C HIS A 73 1.97 5.56 14.50
N ASP A 74 2.82 6.22 15.28
CA ASP A 74 2.40 6.98 16.47
C ASP A 74 1.48 8.15 16.11
N ILE A 75 1.75 8.82 14.98
CA ILE A 75 0.86 9.87 14.43
C ILE A 75 -0.49 9.26 14.06
N PHE A 76 -0.49 8.11 13.38
CA PHE A 76 -1.72 7.40 13.04
C PHE A 76 -2.52 7.04 14.29
N GLU A 77 -1.90 6.45 15.31
CA GLU A 77 -2.60 6.07 16.54
C GLU A 77 -3.26 7.27 17.23
N THR A 78 -2.55 8.38 17.30
CA THR A 78 -3.07 9.62 17.88
C THR A 78 -4.27 10.14 17.11
N ALA A 79 -4.14 10.25 15.79
CA ALA A 79 -5.23 10.71 14.92
C ALA A 79 -6.45 9.77 14.95
N ASN A 80 -6.20 8.45 14.97
CA ASN A 80 -7.25 7.44 15.03
C ASN A 80 -8.02 7.51 16.35
N ARG A 81 -7.34 7.72 17.47
CA ARG A 81 -7.95 7.90 18.78
C ARG A 81 -8.83 9.14 18.81
N GLN A 82 -8.31 10.27 18.31
CA GLN A 82 -9.09 11.52 18.22
C GLN A 82 -10.32 11.37 17.33
N ALA A 83 -10.19 10.70 16.19
CA ALA A 83 -11.31 10.42 15.30
C ALA A 83 -12.36 9.52 15.97
N ALA A 84 -11.93 8.51 16.72
CA ALA A 84 -12.83 7.60 17.44
C ALA A 84 -13.67 8.32 18.51
N GLU A 85 -13.14 9.38 19.14
CA GLU A 85 -13.87 10.17 20.13
C GLU A 85 -15.09 10.89 19.55
N SER A 86 -15.10 11.16 18.24
CA SER A 86 -16.25 11.78 17.55
C SER A 86 -17.38 10.79 17.24
N TYR A 87 -17.16 9.50 17.41
CA TYR A 87 -18.13 8.43 17.17
C TYR A 87 -18.60 7.79 18.47
N LYS A 88 -19.78 7.18 18.46
CA LYS A 88 -20.37 6.47 19.60
C LYS A 88 -20.80 5.04 19.20
N GLY A 89 -20.81 4.13 20.19
CA GLY A 89 -21.27 2.76 20.00
C GLY A 89 -20.43 1.97 19.01
N GLU A 90 -21.06 1.24 18.10
CA GLU A 90 -20.39 0.38 17.13
C GLU A 90 -19.41 1.11 16.20
N GLN A 91 -19.67 2.37 15.88
CA GLN A 91 -18.77 3.15 15.04
C GLN A 91 -17.45 3.43 15.74
N ALA A 92 -17.48 3.77 17.02
CA ALA A 92 -16.28 3.95 17.83
C ALA A 92 -15.49 2.64 17.94
N GLU A 93 -16.17 1.51 18.17
CA GLU A 93 -15.53 0.19 18.23
C GLU A 93 -14.86 -0.18 16.91
N ARG A 94 -15.48 0.14 15.77
CA ARG A 94 -14.86 -0.05 14.44
C ARG A 94 -13.58 0.76 14.27
N TYR A 95 -13.56 2.01 14.74
CA TYR A 95 -12.36 2.84 14.69
C TYR A 95 -11.23 2.29 15.56
N TYR A 96 -11.53 1.88 16.78
CA TYR A 96 -10.54 1.23 17.65
C TYR A 96 -10.07 -0.12 17.13
N GLY A 97 -10.91 -0.81 16.35
CA GLY A 97 -10.57 -2.06 15.67
C GLY A 97 -9.71 -1.88 14.41
N LEU A 98 -9.56 -0.65 13.91
CA LEU A 98 -8.67 -0.38 12.78
C LEU A 98 -7.21 -0.61 13.20
N LYS A 99 -6.54 -1.45 12.46
CA LYS A 99 -5.18 -1.88 12.75
C LYS A 99 -4.28 -1.55 11.56
N LEU A 100 -3.16 -0.91 11.84
CA LEU A 100 -2.13 -0.59 10.86
C LEU A 100 -0.74 -1.04 11.35
N GLU A 101 -0.69 -2.17 12.03
CA GLU A 101 0.55 -2.79 12.47
C GLU A 101 1.50 -3.05 11.30
N GLY A 102 0.97 -3.18 10.08
CA GLY A 102 1.75 -3.31 8.86
C GLY A 102 2.76 -2.19 8.65
N ILE A 103 2.52 -1.00 9.17
CA ILE A 103 3.50 0.11 9.14
C ILE A 103 4.79 -0.27 9.86
N LEU A 104 4.68 -1.01 10.98
CA LEU A 104 5.82 -1.45 11.79
C LEU A 104 6.37 -2.81 11.33
N GLU A 105 5.49 -3.73 10.95
CA GLU A 105 5.86 -5.11 10.59
C GLU A 105 6.57 -5.18 9.24
N ALA A 106 6.11 -4.42 8.25
CA ALA A 106 6.70 -4.40 6.92
C ALA A 106 8.13 -3.83 6.97
N PRO A 107 9.06 -4.33 6.15
CA PRO A 107 10.45 -3.88 6.15
C PRO A 107 10.60 -2.45 5.63
N GLN A 108 9.60 -1.96 4.92
CA GLN A 108 9.56 -0.60 4.35
C GLN A 108 8.14 -0.16 4.05
N ASN A 109 7.95 1.15 4.00
CA ASN A 109 6.71 1.80 3.58
C ASN A 109 6.95 2.65 2.33
N LEU A 110 5.91 2.84 1.55
CA LEU A 110 5.88 3.72 0.38
C LEU A 110 4.83 4.81 0.56
#